data_2b6d8e7cff44d51c41a83a7ae7e4fb75
#
_entry.id   2b6d8e7cff44d51c41a83a7ae7e4fb75
#
_cell.length_a   1.000
_cell.length_b   1.000
_cell.length_c   1.000
_cell.angle_alpha   90.00
_cell.angle_beta   90.00
_cell.angle_gamma   90.00
#
_symmetry.space_group_name_H-M   'P 1'
#
loop_
_entity.id
_entity.type
_entity.pdbx_description
1 polymer ?
#
loop_
_entity_poly.entity_id
_entity_poly.type
_entity_poly.pdbx_seq_one_letter_code
_entity_poly.pdbx_strand_id
1 'polypeptide(L)' 'MSTAATLLARKQQLMERLQEMPGPHERDEIEPLLAQIDAALNLLDEASESDDERSS' A
#
# COMPACT_ATOMS: atom_id res chain seq x y z
N MET A 1 11.25 -12.10 3.39
CA MET A 1 10.54 -10.81 3.37
C MET A 1 9.18 -10.98 2.76
N SER A 2 8.17 -10.41 3.36
CA SER A 2 6.83 -10.55 2.80
C SER A 2 6.52 -9.39 1.87
N THR A 3 5.76 -9.68 0.82
CA THR A 3 5.33 -8.67 -0.14
C THR A 3 4.48 -7.60 0.55
N ALA A 4 3.66 -8.02 1.50
CA ALA A 4 2.81 -7.09 2.25
C ALA A 4 3.66 -6.09 3.05
N ALA A 5 4.73 -6.56 3.67
CA ALA A 5 5.61 -5.67 4.44
C ALA A 5 6.29 -4.66 3.53
N THR A 6 6.69 -5.08 2.34
CA THR A 6 7.30 -4.18 1.36
C THR A 6 6.31 -3.12 0.90
N LEU A 7 5.08 -3.52 0.62
CA LEU A 7 4.05 -2.59 0.19
C LEU A 7 3.68 -1.61 1.30
N LEU A 8 3.59 -2.08 2.53
CA LEU A 8 3.30 -1.22 3.66
C LEU A 8 4.40 -0.18 3.87
N ALA A 9 5.65 -0.60 3.76
CA ALA A 9 6.77 0.33 3.89
C ALA A 9 6.71 1.41 2.82
N ARG A 10 6.38 1.01 1.61
CA ARG A 10 6.26 1.95 0.50
C ARG A 10 5.12 2.93 0.72
N LYS A 11 3.99 2.41 1.17
CA LYS A 11 2.84 3.25 1.49
C LYS A 11 3.20 4.30 2.54
N GLN A 12 3.89 3.89 3.58
CA GLN A 12 4.30 4.81 4.63
C GLN A 12 5.23 5.90 4.10
N GLN A 13 6.16 5.53 3.24
CA GLN A 13 7.05 6.52 2.63
C GLN A 13 6.30 7.55 1.81
N LEU A 14 5.32 7.10 1.04
CA LEU A 14 4.51 8.01 0.24
C LEU A 14 3.65 8.92 1.12
N MET A 15 3.09 8.36 2.19
CA MET A 15 2.29 9.15 3.11
C MET A 15 3.13 10.21 3.81
N GLU A 16 4.36 9.87 4.19
CA GLU A 16 5.28 10.84 4.77
C GLU A 16 5.60 11.97 3.81
N ARG A 17 5.77 11.63 2.54
CA ARG A 17 6.00 12.65 1.53
C ARG A 17 4.82 13.61 1.40
N LEU A 18 3.62 13.09 1.49
CA LEU A 18 2.43 13.95 1.46
C LEU A 18 2.37 14.90 2.64
N GLN A 19 2.87 14.46 3.81
CA GLN A 19 2.89 15.30 4.99
C GLN A 19 3.92 16.42 4.89
N GLU A 20 4.92 16.26 4.06
CA GLU A 20 5.96 17.28 3.86
C GLU A 20 5.52 18.41 2.96
N MET A 21 4.26 18.51 2.65
CA MET A 21 3.70 19.57 1.80
C MET A 21 4.30 19.57 0.40
N PRO A 22 4.14 18.49 -0.35
CA PRO A 22 4.63 18.45 -1.72
C PRO A 22 3.86 19.39 -2.62
N GLY A 23 4.48 19.78 -3.73
CA GLY A 23 3.80 20.59 -4.73
C GLY A 23 2.64 19.82 -5.36
N PRO A 24 1.73 20.53 -6.05
CA PRO A 24 0.57 19.86 -6.67
C PRO A 24 0.96 18.77 -7.66
N HIS A 25 2.11 18.91 -8.30
CA HIS A 25 2.60 17.91 -9.24
C HIS A 25 2.97 16.62 -8.54
N GLU A 26 3.71 16.72 -7.43
CA GLU A 26 4.11 15.55 -6.67
C GLU A 26 2.90 14.85 -6.08
N ARG A 27 1.94 15.60 -5.63
CA ARG A 27 0.73 15.06 -5.08
C ARG A 27 -0.04 14.25 -6.11
N ASP A 28 -0.15 14.76 -7.32
CA ASP A 28 -0.81 14.06 -8.41
C ASP A 28 -0.09 12.76 -8.77
N GLU A 29 1.22 12.70 -8.58
CA GLU A 29 1.97 11.49 -8.84
C GLU A 29 1.84 10.47 -7.72
N ILE A 30 1.76 10.95 -6.49
CA ILE A 30 1.70 10.07 -5.31
C ILE A 30 0.32 9.44 -5.14
N GLU A 31 -0.73 10.18 -5.37
CA GLU A 31 -2.10 9.68 -5.18
C GLU A 31 -2.38 8.38 -5.93
N PRO A 32 -2.10 8.29 -7.23
CA PRO A 32 -2.34 7.02 -7.92
C PRO A 32 -1.45 5.89 -7.44
N LEU A 33 -0.23 6.21 -6.99
CA LEU A 33 0.64 5.18 -6.44
C LEU A 33 0.09 4.63 -5.13
N LEU A 34 -0.43 5.49 -4.28
CA LEU A 34 -1.07 5.05 -3.05
C LEU A 34 -2.28 4.18 -3.33
N ALA A 35 -3.08 4.55 -4.31
CA ALA A 35 -4.24 3.76 -4.69
C ALA A 35 -3.84 2.38 -5.16
N GLN A 36 -2.77 2.28 -5.93
CA GLN A 36 -2.26 1.00 -6.40
C GLN A 36 -1.76 0.14 -5.26
N ILE A 37 -1.04 0.74 -4.32
CA ILE A 37 -0.53 0.01 -3.17
C ILE A 37 -1.68 -0.48 -2.29
N ASP A 38 -2.67 0.35 -2.06
CA ASP A 38 -3.85 -0.04 -1.29
C ASP A 38 -4.59 -1.19 -1.95
N ALA A 39 -4.76 -1.15 -3.26
CA ALA A 39 -5.41 -2.22 -3.98
C ALA A 39 -4.62 -3.53 -3.86
N ALA A 40 -3.30 -3.44 -3.98
CA ALA A 40 -2.45 -4.62 -3.83
C ALA A 40 -2.53 -5.20 -2.42
N LEU A 41 -2.53 -4.33 -1.41
CA LEU A 41 -2.65 -4.76 -0.03
C LEU A 41 -4.00 -5.45 0.23
N ASN A 42 -5.06 -4.92 -0.34
CA ASN A 42 -6.38 -5.52 -0.21
C ASN A 42 -6.42 -6.92 -0.83
N LEU A 43 -5.79 -7.08 -1.97
CA LEU A 43 -5.72 -8.39 -2.61
C LEU A 43 -4.94 -9.39 -1.76
N LEU A 44 -3.84 -8.95 -1.18
CA LEU A 44 -3.05 -9.81 -0.31
C LEU A 44 -3.82 -10.18 0.96
N ASP A 45 -4.57 -9.24 1.49
CA ASP A 45 -5.37 -9.48 2.67
C ASP A 45 -6.47 -10.52 2.39
N GLU A 46 -7.12 -10.42 1.25
CA GLU A 46 -8.11 -11.39 0.83
C GLU A 46 -7.51 -12.77 0.65
N ALA A 47 -6.34 -12.85 0.07
CA ALA A 47 -5.63 -14.10 -0.10
C ALA A 47 -5.24 -14.72 1.25
N SER A 48 -4.83 -13.89 2.19
CA SER A 48 -4.50 -14.34 3.54
C SER A 48 -5.70 -14.91 4.26
N GLU A 49 -6.84 -14.28 4.12
CA GLU A 49 -8.07 -14.78 4.72
C GLU A 49 -8.45 -16.15 4.16
N SER A 50 -8.31 -16.31 2.87
CA SER A 50 -8.59 -17.60 2.22
C SER A 50 -7.65 -18.69 2.73
N ASP A 51 -6.38 -18.34 2.92
CA ASP A 51 -5.40 -19.28 3.44
C ASP A 51 -5.72 -19.67 4.87
N ASP A 52 -6.12 -18.73 5.68
CA ASP A 52 -6.49 -18.97 7.06
C ASP A 52 -7.68 -19.94 7.15
N GLU A 53 -8.66 -19.76 6.32
CA GLU A 53 -9.82 -20.65 6.28
C GLU A 53 -9.41 -22.06 5.93
N ARG A 54 -8.48 -22.21 5.03
CA ARG A 54 -7.99 -23.53 4.65
C ARG A 54 -7.18 -24.19 5.74
N SER A 55 -6.45 -23.39 6.48
CA SER A 55 -5.59 -23.89 7.56
C SER A 55 -6.40 -24.40 8.74
N SER A 56 -7.53 -23.81 8.94
CA SER A 56 -8.39 -24.20 10.05
C SER A 56 -9.41 -25.23 9.64
#